data_e1eb4deb7bdaf1bb447e3bbd7c21e903
#
_entry.id   e1eb4deb7bdaf1bb447e3bbd7c21e903
#
_cell.length_a   1.000
_cell.length_b   1.000
_cell.length_c   1.000
_cell.angle_alpha   90.00
_cell.angle_beta   90.00
_cell.angle_gamma   90.00
#
_symmetry.space_group_name_H-M   'P 1'
#
loop_
_entity.id
_entity.type
_entity.pdbx_description
1 polymer ?
#
loop_
_entity_poly.entity_id
_entity_poly.type
_entity_poly.pdbx_seq_one_letter_code
_entity_poly.pdbx_strand_id
1 'polypeptide(L)'
;MATVTARLPRARMNLWRLEWLRLRRTPRALTLAAVFVFFGLLQPLLTKYQSQIFRHVGNGVRISFPAATPAQGVGGYIGELSGTGLIVVVVVAAGAFTFDSRHGLATFLRTRVTGLWQLVAPRFTVNAAAAALAYVLGALAAWYETALLIGAPDAGGMLAGMLCAAVYLAYAVAVTAFAAGIARGTLATVGIALAILFLLPIAGVYRPVSRWLPSTLANAPVDLLRGTHHLSYYLPAFAVTVVAIAAALAVAVLRLRAREI
;
A
#
# COMPACT_ATOMS: atom_id res chain seq x y z
N MET A 1 -15.48 -59.67 -2.54
CA MET A 1 -14.40 -58.71 -2.30
C MET A 1 -14.98 -57.30 -2.41
N ALA A 2 -15.27 -56.67 -1.28
CA ALA A 2 -15.79 -55.30 -1.23
C ALA A 2 -14.61 -54.33 -1.06
N THR A 3 -14.32 -53.54 -2.11
CA THR A 3 -13.31 -52.49 -2.09
C THR A 3 -13.86 -51.30 -1.29
N VAL A 4 -13.44 -51.21 -0.02
CA VAL A 4 -13.67 -50.05 0.81
C VAL A 4 -12.79 -48.93 0.27
N THR A 5 -13.33 -48.06 -0.61
CA THR A 5 -12.71 -46.81 -0.97
C THR A 5 -12.84 -45.85 0.22
N ALA A 6 -11.86 -45.85 1.09
CA ALA A 6 -11.73 -44.84 2.14
C ALA A 6 -11.61 -43.46 1.49
N ARG A 7 -12.69 -42.70 1.48
CA ARG A 7 -12.67 -41.27 1.12
C ARG A 7 -11.87 -40.53 2.19
N LEU A 8 -10.59 -40.32 1.93
CA LEU A 8 -9.78 -39.44 2.74
C LEU A 8 -10.51 -38.10 2.90
N PRO A 9 -10.64 -37.55 4.12
CA PRO A 9 -11.27 -36.28 4.33
C PRO A 9 -10.50 -35.21 3.51
N ARG A 10 -11.16 -34.61 2.56
CA ARG A 10 -10.61 -33.46 1.83
C ARG A 10 -10.29 -32.37 2.86
N ALA A 11 -9.06 -32.31 3.33
CA ALA A 11 -8.57 -31.23 4.15
C ALA A 11 -8.84 -29.93 3.34
N ARG A 12 -9.84 -29.16 3.76
CA ARG A 12 -10.12 -27.85 3.18
C ARG A 12 -8.89 -26.99 3.41
N MET A 13 -8.09 -26.82 2.37
CA MET A 13 -6.88 -26.01 2.42
C MET A 13 -7.30 -24.57 2.73
N ASN A 14 -6.98 -24.10 3.92
CA ASN A 14 -7.29 -22.73 4.32
C ASN A 14 -6.33 -21.79 3.60
N LEU A 15 -6.75 -21.25 2.45
CA LEU A 15 -5.96 -20.36 1.60
C LEU A 15 -5.50 -19.09 2.33
N TRP A 16 -6.27 -18.63 3.30
CA TRP A 16 -5.91 -17.50 4.16
C TRP A 16 -4.67 -17.81 5.01
N ARG A 17 -4.68 -18.97 5.65
CA ARG A 17 -3.53 -19.44 6.44
C ARG A 17 -2.30 -19.65 5.57
N LEU A 18 -2.49 -20.16 4.37
CA LEU A 18 -1.40 -20.39 3.43
C LEU A 18 -0.76 -19.07 2.98
N GLU A 19 -1.55 -18.06 2.60
CA GLU A 19 -1.02 -16.75 2.18
C GLU A 19 -0.37 -16.00 3.36
N TRP A 20 -0.92 -16.11 4.57
CA TRP A 20 -0.30 -15.57 5.77
C TRP A 20 1.06 -16.24 6.08
N LEU A 21 1.14 -17.58 6.01
CA LEU A 21 2.39 -18.29 6.20
C LEU A 21 3.41 -17.95 5.11
N ARG A 22 2.96 -17.78 3.87
CA ARG A 22 3.80 -17.36 2.76
C ARG A 22 4.38 -15.96 3.01
N LEU A 23 3.56 -15.02 3.46
CA LEU A 23 4.00 -13.67 3.80
C LEU A 23 5.08 -13.70 4.91
N ARG A 24 4.87 -14.50 5.97
CA ARG A 24 5.81 -14.60 7.11
C ARG A 24 7.11 -15.33 6.76
N ARG A 25 7.04 -16.33 5.87
CA ARG A 25 8.21 -17.15 5.46
C ARG A 25 9.01 -16.52 4.31
N THR A 26 8.49 -15.49 3.67
CA THR A 26 9.22 -14.75 2.63
C THR A 26 9.70 -13.41 3.20
N PRO A 27 10.79 -12.83 2.67
CA PRO A 27 11.29 -11.54 3.14
C PRO A 27 10.34 -10.36 2.87
N ARG A 28 9.19 -10.58 2.21
CA ARG A 28 8.25 -9.54 1.79
C ARG A 28 7.73 -8.69 2.94
N ALA A 29 7.26 -9.31 4.02
CA ALA A 29 6.78 -8.59 5.19
C ALA A 29 7.91 -7.79 5.85
N LEU A 30 9.10 -8.41 5.95
CA LEU A 30 10.28 -7.76 6.51
C LEU A 30 10.72 -6.58 5.64
N THR A 31 10.74 -6.73 4.32
CA THR A 31 11.09 -5.65 3.39
C THR A 31 10.12 -4.46 3.53
N LEU A 32 8.81 -4.73 3.56
CA LEU A 32 7.80 -3.68 3.78
C LEU A 32 8.03 -2.96 5.11
N ALA A 33 8.13 -3.72 6.21
CA ALA A 33 8.33 -3.14 7.53
C ALA A 33 9.65 -2.36 7.62
N ALA A 34 10.76 -2.92 7.10
CA ALA A 34 12.07 -2.30 7.13
C ALA A 34 12.09 -0.97 6.37
N VAL A 35 11.49 -0.92 5.17
CA VAL A 35 11.45 0.31 4.37
C VAL A 35 10.61 1.38 5.06
N PHE A 36 9.39 1.05 5.51
CA PHE A 36 8.55 2.04 6.16
C PHE A 36 9.11 2.52 7.50
N VAL A 37 9.66 1.64 8.32
CA VAL A 37 10.31 2.02 9.60
C VAL A 37 11.57 2.85 9.33
N PHE A 38 12.38 2.48 8.35
CA PHE A 38 13.58 3.24 7.97
C PHE A 38 13.23 4.69 7.59
N PHE A 39 12.24 4.90 6.72
CA PHE A 39 11.80 6.24 6.38
C PHE A 39 11.09 6.94 7.54
N GLY A 40 10.37 6.18 8.37
CA GLY A 40 9.76 6.70 9.58
C GLY A 40 10.76 7.32 10.55
N LEU A 41 11.93 6.71 10.69
CA LEU A 41 13.02 7.23 11.53
C LEU A 41 13.85 8.31 10.80
N LEU A 42 14.09 8.12 9.50
CA LEU A 42 14.96 9.02 8.73
C LEU A 42 14.34 10.42 8.52
N GLN A 43 13.06 10.50 8.20
CA GLN A 43 12.42 11.75 7.78
C GLN A 43 12.34 12.82 8.89
N PRO A 44 11.97 12.51 10.14
CA PRO A 44 12.00 13.48 11.22
C PRO A 44 13.42 14.00 11.51
N LEU A 45 14.44 13.13 11.44
CA LEU A 45 15.85 13.52 11.55
C LEU A 45 16.25 14.52 10.47
N LEU A 46 15.94 14.20 9.19
CA LEU A 46 16.22 15.11 8.09
C LEU A 46 15.54 16.46 8.26
N THR A 47 14.27 16.46 8.72
CA THR A 47 13.51 17.69 8.97
C THR A 47 14.13 18.52 10.10
N LYS A 48 14.56 17.88 11.19
CA LYS A 48 15.20 18.56 12.33
C LYS A 48 16.52 19.22 11.94
N TYR A 49 17.36 18.49 11.19
CA TYR A 49 18.71 18.92 10.87
C TYR A 49 18.86 19.54 9.47
N GLN A 50 17.76 19.77 8.75
CA GLN A 50 17.80 20.32 7.38
C GLN A 50 18.62 21.62 7.28
N SER A 51 18.49 22.55 8.22
CA SER A 51 19.25 23.80 8.23
C SER A 51 20.76 23.58 8.37
N GLN A 52 21.17 22.57 9.13
CA GLN A 52 22.59 22.22 9.29
C GLN A 52 23.15 21.53 8.05
N ILE A 53 22.37 20.60 7.45
CA ILE A 53 22.76 19.89 6.22
C ILE A 53 22.97 20.91 5.08
N PHE A 54 22.02 21.82 4.88
CA PHE A 54 22.13 22.82 3.82
C PHE A 54 23.24 23.83 4.03
N ARG A 55 23.62 24.18 5.28
CA ARG A 55 24.80 25.02 5.54
C ARG A 55 26.11 24.37 5.08
N HIS A 56 26.23 23.05 5.20
CA HIS A 56 27.46 22.33 4.81
C HIS A 56 27.53 22.05 3.31
N VAL A 57 26.38 21.91 2.63
CA VAL A 57 26.33 21.56 1.19
C VAL A 57 26.18 22.80 0.31
N GLY A 58 25.69 23.89 0.84
CA GLY A 58 25.17 25.04 0.08
C GLY A 58 26.20 26.10 -0.31
N ASN A 59 27.46 25.82 -0.62
CA ASN A 59 28.46 26.74 -1.24
C ASN A 59 28.20 28.24 -1.01
N GLY A 60 27.94 28.68 0.26
CA GLY A 60 27.78 30.09 0.60
C GLY A 60 26.35 30.66 0.47
N VAL A 61 25.39 29.89 -0.01
CA VAL A 61 23.96 30.31 -0.02
C VAL A 61 23.37 30.17 1.37
N ARG A 62 23.03 31.29 2.02
CA ARG A 62 22.34 31.28 3.30
C ARG A 62 20.84 31.07 3.09
N ILE A 63 20.39 29.81 3.18
CA ILE A 63 18.96 29.48 3.18
C ILE A 63 18.50 29.50 4.63
N SER A 64 17.61 30.42 4.96
CA SER A 64 16.96 30.46 6.29
C SER A 64 15.72 29.56 6.23
N PHE A 65 15.75 28.48 6.99
CA PHE A 65 14.58 27.63 7.19
C PHE A 65 13.83 28.08 8.43
N PRO A 66 12.50 28.22 8.40
CA PRO A 66 11.70 28.42 9.60
C PRO A 66 11.88 27.23 10.55
N ALA A 67 11.58 27.45 11.83
CA ALA A 67 11.61 26.38 12.82
C ALA A 67 10.71 25.21 12.39
N ALA A 68 11.24 23.99 12.45
CA ALA A 68 10.50 22.79 12.07
C ALA A 68 9.24 22.63 12.94
N THR A 69 8.11 22.39 12.32
CA THR A 69 6.85 22.10 13.00
C THR A 69 6.63 20.59 13.13
N PRO A 70 5.85 20.11 14.14
CA PRO A 70 5.55 18.68 14.27
C PRO A 70 4.89 18.08 13.02
N ALA A 71 4.03 18.82 12.33
CA ALA A 71 3.41 18.40 11.08
C ALA A 71 4.44 18.24 9.94
N GLN A 72 5.51 19.03 9.93
CA GLN A 72 6.60 18.86 8.97
C GLN A 72 7.48 17.65 9.30
N GLY A 73 7.72 17.36 10.58
CA GLY A 73 8.49 16.20 11.01
C GLY A 73 7.88 14.88 10.51
N VAL A 74 6.58 14.72 10.66
CA VAL A 74 5.86 13.54 10.13
C VAL A 74 5.59 13.65 8.64
N GLY A 75 5.46 14.88 8.11
CA GLY A 75 5.07 15.16 6.72
C GLY A 75 6.02 14.56 5.69
N GLY A 76 7.34 14.54 5.97
CA GLY A 76 8.32 13.90 5.11
C GLY A 76 8.06 12.40 4.96
N TYR A 77 7.79 11.71 6.06
CA TYR A 77 7.43 10.28 6.04
C TYR A 77 6.13 10.02 5.25
N ILE A 78 5.12 10.87 5.44
CA ILE A 78 3.86 10.74 4.71
C ILE A 78 4.08 10.91 3.20
N GLY A 79 4.98 11.79 2.79
CA GLY A 79 5.36 11.95 1.38
C GLY A 79 5.89 10.67 0.74
N GLU A 80 6.57 9.80 1.51
CA GLU A 80 7.04 8.50 1.03
C GLU A 80 5.91 7.53 0.68
N LEU A 81 4.71 7.73 1.21
CA LEU A 81 3.53 6.95 0.85
C LEU A 81 3.20 7.05 -0.65
N SER A 82 3.40 8.22 -1.25
CA SER A 82 3.16 8.46 -2.68
C SER A 82 4.42 8.27 -3.54
N GLY A 83 5.57 8.04 -2.92
CA GLY A 83 6.86 7.84 -3.56
C GLY A 83 7.39 6.42 -3.41
N THR A 84 8.53 6.30 -2.74
CA THR A 84 9.27 5.04 -2.56
C THR A 84 8.45 3.95 -1.89
N GLY A 85 7.67 4.30 -0.86
CA GLY A 85 6.80 3.37 -0.15
C GLY A 85 5.77 2.72 -1.07
N LEU A 86 5.15 3.50 -1.96
CA LEU A 86 4.19 3.00 -2.94
C LEU A 86 4.84 2.01 -3.92
N ILE A 87 6.04 2.34 -4.42
CA ILE A 87 6.79 1.46 -5.33
C ILE A 87 7.05 0.10 -4.66
N VAL A 88 7.51 0.10 -3.41
CA VAL A 88 7.80 -1.13 -2.67
C VAL A 88 6.55 -1.96 -2.44
N VAL A 89 5.42 -1.33 -2.08
CA VAL A 89 4.13 -2.02 -1.93
C VAL A 89 3.70 -2.67 -3.25
N VAL A 90 3.78 -1.96 -4.38
CA VAL A 90 3.42 -2.49 -5.70
C VAL A 90 4.31 -3.65 -6.10
N VAL A 91 5.64 -3.56 -5.89
CA VAL A 91 6.58 -4.63 -6.22
C VAL A 91 6.30 -5.89 -5.41
N VAL A 92 6.08 -5.74 -4.09
CA VAL A 92 5.76 -6.86 -3.20
C VAL A 92 4.42 -7.50 -3.58
N ALA A 93 3.39 -6.69 -3.82
CA ALA A 93 2.07 -7.17 -4.23
C ALA A 93 2.12 -7.84 -5.61
N ALA A 94 2.81 -7.27 -6.60
CA ALA A 94 2.98 -7.87 -7.92
C ALA A 94 3.56 -9.29 -7.83
N GLY A 95 4.59 -9.48 -6.98
CA GLY A 95 5.14 -10.80 -6.73
C GLY A 95 4.17 -11.81 -6.09
N ALA A 96 3.11 -11.33 -5.43
CA ALA A 96 2.07 -12.19 -4.88
C ALA A 96 0.99 -12.56 -5.91
N PHE A 97 0.68 -11.66 -6.85
CA PHE A 97 -0.38 -11.87 -7.84
C PHE A 97 0.08 -12.54 -9.13
N THR A 98 1.38 -12.49 -9.47
CA THR A 98 1.93 -13.09 -10.71
C THR A 98 2.30 -14.58 -10.56
N PHE A 99 1.48 -15.36 -9.85
CA PHE A 99 1.69 -16.79 -9.63
C PHE A 99 1.53 -17.64 -10.90
N ASP A 100 0.80 -17.15 -11.89
CA ASP A 100 0.57 -17.86 -13.18
C ASP A 100 1.86 -18.00 -14.01
N SER A 101 2.89 -17.23 -13.70
CA SER A 101 4.19 -17.34 -14.39
C SER A 101 4.96 -18.64 -14.04
N ARG A 102 4.54 -19.38 -13.01
CA ARG A 102 5.11 -20.68 -12.64
C ARG A 102 4.24 -21.81 -13.13
N HIS A 103 4.63 -22.42 -14.25
CA HIS A 103 3.97 -23.60 -14.83
C HIS A 103 3.86 -24.72 -13.77
N GLY A 104 2.70 -25.34 -13.66
CA GLY A 104 2.41 -26.41 -12.71
C GLY A 104 1.74 -25.96 -11.41
N LEU A 105 2.15 -24.86 -10.80
CA LEU A 105 1.52 -24.37 -9.56
C LEU A 105 0.12 -23.79 -9.82
N ALA A 106 -0.03 -23.09 -10.94
CA ALA A 106 -1.30 -22.55 -11.39
C ALA A 106 -2.33 -23.66 -11.60
N THR A 107 -1.98 -24.68 -12.37
CA THR A 107 -2.84 -25.84 -12.65
C THR A 107 -3.25 -26.57 -11.38
N PHE A 108 -2.30 -26.80 -10.45
CA PHE A 108 -2.57 -27.47 -9.18
C PHE A 108 -3.53 -26.67 -8.28
N LEU A 109 -3.37 -25.36 -8.20
CA LEU A 109 -4.26 -24.51 -7.40
C LEU A 109 -5.65 -24.42 -8.01
N ARG A 110 -5.75 -24.35 -9.33
CA ARG A 110 -7.02 -24.24 -10.07
C ARG A 110 -7.90 -25.49 -9.92
N THR A 111 -7.33 -26.69 -9.94
CA THR A 111 -8.08 -27.94 -9.76
C THR A 111 -8.68 -28.11 -8.36
N ARG A 112 -8.23 -27.34 -7.36
CA ARG A 112 -8.68 -27.45 -5.98
C ARG A 112 -9.60 -26.31 -5.51
N VAL A 113 -9.84 -25.31 -6.36
CA VAL A 113 -10.63 -24.12 -6.01
C VAL A 113 -11.91 -24.14 -6.82
N THR A 114 -13.05 -23.91 -6.18
CA THR A 114 -14.37 -23.85 -6.85
C THR A 114 -14.60 -22.50 -7.56
N GLY A 115 -13.77 -21.48 -7.29
CA GLY A 115 -13.85 -20.17 -7.93
C GLY A 115 -12.58 -19.33 -7.72
N LEU A 116 -12.18 -18.59 -8.76
CA LEU A 116 -10.96 -17.76 -8.76
C LEU A 116 -10.97 -16.66 -7.69
N TRP A 117 -12.15 -16.22 -7.25
CA TRP A 117 -12.28 -15.28 -6.13
C TRP A 117 -11.63 -15.82 -4.85
N GLN A 118 -11.71 -17.12 -4.60
CA GLN A 118 -11.08 -17.76 -3.45
C GLN A 118 -9.54 -17.69 -3.49
N LEU A 119 -8.94 -17.46 -4.66
CA LEU A 119 -7.50 -17.23 -4.80
C LEU A 119 -7.13 -15.75 -4.68
N VAL A 120 -7.94 -14.86 -5.24
CA VAL A 120 -7.64 -13.42 -5.28
C VAL A 120 -7.91 -12.75 -3.93
N ALA A 121 -9.04 -13.05 -3.27
CA ALA A 121 -9.42 -12.40 -2.03
C ALA A 121 -8.42 -12.60 -0.87
N PRO A 122 -7.93 -13.81 -0.55
CA PRO A 122 -6.93 -13.98 0.49
C PRO A 122 -5.61 -13.26 0.18
N ARG A 123 -5.18 -13.26 -1.08
CA ARG A 123 -3.97 -12.55 -1.50
C ARG A 123 -4.12 -11.05 -1.35
N PHE A 124 -5.24 -10.50 -1.81
CA PHE A 124 -5.53 -9.09 -1.67
C PHE A 124 -5.50 -8.67 -0.20
N THR A 125 -6.31 -9.32 0.64
CA THR A 125 -6.45 -8.91 2.04
C THR A 125 -5.16 -9.08 2.84
N VAL A 126 -4.41 -10.17 2.65
CA VAL A 126 -3.14 -10.40 3.35
C VAL A 126 -2.09 -9.37 2.93
N ASN A 127 -1.97 -9.05 1.63
CA ASN A 127 -1.00 -8.05 1.17
C ASN A 127 -1.43 -6.61 1.52
N ALA A 128 -2.73 -6.28 1.45
CA ALA A 128 -3.24 -4.99 1.87
C ALA A 128 -3.06 -4.76 3.38
N ALA A 129 -3.36 -5.78 4.20
CA ALA A 129 -3.12 -5.72 5.63
C ALA A 129 -1.63 -5.59 5.96
N ALA A 130 -0.76 -6.32 5.25
CA ALA A 130 0.69 -6.21 5.45
C ALA A 130 1.23 -4.82 5.10
N ALA A 131 0.77 -4.23 3.98
CA ALA A 131 1.15 -2.88 3.59
C ALA A 131 0.65 -1.83 4.60
N ALA A 132 -0.61 -1.94 5.04
CA ALA A 132 -1.18 -1.05 6.03
C ALA A 132 -0.45 -1.15 7.39
N LEU A 133 -0.17 -2.37 7.86
CA LEU A 133 0.56 -2.59 9.12
C LEU A 133 2.00 -2.06 9.03
N ALA A 134 2.71 -2.29 7.93
CA ALA A 134 4.06 -1.78 7.71
C ALA A 134 4.08 -0.25 7.72
N TYR A 135 3.10 0.38 7.03
CA TYR A 135 2.94 1.83 7.05
C TYR A 135 2.66 2.36 8.46
N VAL A 136 1.74 1.73 9.20
CA VAL A 136 1.42 2.14 10.58
C VAL A 136 2.64 2.03 11.49
N LEU A 137 3.44 0.98 11.37
CA LEU A 137 4.69 0.84 12.14
C LEU A 137 5.66 1.98 11.83
N GLY A 138 5.86 2.32 10.57
CA GLY A 138 6.70 3.46 10.18
C GLY A 138 6.12 4.81 10.63
N ALA A 139 4.79 4.98 10.57
CA ALA A 139 4.10 6.17 11.04
C ALA A 139 4.23 6.35 12.57
N LEU A 140 4.15 5.27 13.33
CA LEU A 140 4.40 5.29 14.78
C LEU A 140 5.85 5.61 15.10
N ALA A 141 6.81 5.10 14.33
CA ALA A 141 8.22 5.46 14.47
C ALA A 141 8.44 6.95 14.18
N ALA A 142 7.87 7.48 13.09
CA ALA A 142 7.93 8.89 12.74
C ALA A 142 7.26 9.78 13.79
N TRP A 143 6.13 9.35 14.32
CA TRP A 143 5.44 10.06 15.39
C TRP A 143 6.27 10.14 16.66
N TYR A 144 6.79 8.99 17.10
CA TYR A 144 7.65 8.92 18.30
C TYR A 144 8.88 9.82 18.17
N GLU A 145 9.58 9.73 17.06
CA GLU A 145 10.79 10.52 16.85
C GLU A 145 10.50 12.02 16.68
N THR A 146 9.43 12.38 15.98
CA THR A 146 8.99 13.78 15.87
C THR A 146 8.64 14.35 17.24
N ALA A 147 7.94 13.58 18.07
CA ALA A 147 7.59 14.01 19.42
C ALA A 147 8.82 14.28 20.30
N LEU A 148 9.89 13.48 20.15
CA LEU A 148 11.15 13.67 20.87
C LEU A 148 11.98 14.84 20.35
N LEU A 149 12.04 15.05 19.03
CA LEU A 149 12.98 15.97 18.40
C LEU A 149 12.39 17.37 18.15
N ILE A 150 11.10 17.47 17.85
CA ILE A 150 10.46 18.69 17.34
C ILE A 150 9.29 19.10 18.26
N GLY A 151 8.46 18.14 18.65
CA GLY A 151 7.25 18.35 19.45
C GLY A 151 6.16 17.35 19.09
N ALA A 152 5.18 17.18 19.98
CA ALA A 152 4.12 16.18 19.80
C ALA A 152 3.14 16.59 18.69
N PRO A 153 2.96 15.76 17.63
CA PRO A 153 1.91 15.95 16.63
C PRO A 153 0.53 15.66 17.23
N ASP A 154 -0.53 16.22 16.62
CA ASP A 154 -1.91 15.92 17.01
C ASP A 154 -2.24 14.43 16.82
N ALA A 155 -2.68 13.80 17.91
CA ALA A 155 -2.99 12.37 17.92
C ALA A 155 -4.23 12.04 17.07
N GLY A 156 -5.24 12.91 17.07
CA GLY A 156 -6.48 12.72 16.32
C GLY A 156 -6.22 12.75 14.82
N GLY A 157 -5.51 13.76 14.35
CA GLY A 157 -5.10 13.89 12.96
C GLY A 157 -4.21 12.76 12.50
N MET A 158 -3.28 12.30 13.37
CA MET A 158 -2.38 11.18 13.07
C MET A 158 -3.14 9.86 12.86
N LEU A 159 -4.03 9.50 13.78
CA LEU A 159 -4.81 8.25 13.68
C LEU A 159 -5.77 8.27 12.47
N ALA A 160 -6.48 9.38 12.26
CA ALA A 160 -7.34 9.55 11.09
C ALA A 160 -6.54 9.48 9.78
N GLY A 161 -5.37 10.10 9.75
CA GLY A 161 -4.44 10.03 8.62
C GLY A 161 -3.95 8.62 8.32
N MET A 162 -3.58 7.85 9.36
CA MET A 162 -3.19 6.43 9.20
C MET A 162 -4.31 5.60 8.58
N LEU A 163 -5.56 5.84 8.96
CA LEU A 163 -6.72 5.15 8.38
C LEU A 163 -6.87 5.46 6.89
N CYS A 164 -6.81 6.74 6.51
CA CYS A 164 -6.87 7.17 5.11
C CYS A 164 -5.75 6.54 4.27
N ALA A 165 -4.53 6.55 4.79
CA ALA A 165 -3.37 5.94 4.15
C ALA A 165 -3.51 4.42 3.99
N ALA A 166 -4.05 3.71 4.99
CA ALA A 166 -4.30 2.28 4.92
C ALA A 166 -5.28 1.93 3.80
N VAL A 167 -6.35 2.73 3.62
CA VAL A 167 -7.31 2.55 2.53
C VAL A 167 -6.67 2.83 1.17
N TYR A 168 -5.84 3.86 1.07
CA TYR A 168 -5.07 4.14 -0.15
C TYR A 168 -4.11 3.00 -0.51
N LEU A 169 -3.43 2.41 0.47
CA LEU A 169 -2.56 1.26 0.25
C LEU A 169 -3.34 0.01 -0.19
N ALA A 170 -4.52 -0.22 0.38
CA ALA A 170 -5.41 -1.27 -0.09
C ALA A 170 -5.82 -1.05 -1.55
N TYR A 171 -6.10 0.20 -1.95
CA TYR A 171 -6.35 0.55 -3.34
C TYR A 171 -5.13 0.26 -4.24
N ALA A 172 -3.93 0.62 -3.83
CA ALA A 172 -2.71 0.34 -4.59
C ALA A 172 -2.49 -1.17 -4.80
N VAL A 173 -2.77 -1.99 -3.79
CA VAL A 173 -2.74 -3.46 -3.89
C VAL A 173 -3.82 -3.98 -4.84
N ALA A 174 -5.04 -3.41 -4.84
CA ALA A 174 -6.12 -3.78 -5.76
C ALA A 174 -5.77 -3.42 -7.22
N VAL A 175 -5.20 -2.24 -7.47
CA VAL A 175 -4.69 -1.84 -8.79
C VAL A 175 -3.59 -2.79 -9.27
N THR A 176 -2.72 -3.24 -8.35
CA THR A 176 -1.67 -4.24 -8.68
C THR A 176 -2.29 -5.59 -9.05
N ALA A 177 -3.35 -6.02 -8.35
CA ALA A 177 -4.09 -7.24 -8.71
C ALA A 177 -4.76 -7.11 -10.10
N PHE A 178 -5.35 -5.95 -10.41
CA PHE A 178 -5.89 -5.63 -11.72
C PHE A 178 -4.81 -5.69 -12.80
N ALA A 179 -3.66 -5.05 -12.59
CA ALA A 179 -2.53 -5.06 -13.50
C ALA A 179 -2.01 -6.48 -13.75
N ALA A 180 -1.93 -7.33 -12.71
CA ALA A 180 -1.58 -8.75 -12.85
C ALA A 180 -2.61 -9.54 -13.68
N GLY A 181 -3.88 -9.15 -13.65
CA GLY A 181 -4.92 -9.70 -14.53
C GLY A 181 -4.69 -9.39 -16.02
N ILE A 182 -3.97 -8.34 -16.37
CA ILE A 182 -3.70 -7.91 -17.75
C ILE A 182 -2.28 -8.34 -18.18
N ALA A 183 -1.30 -8.15 -17.35
CA ALA A 183 0.12 -8.43 -17.61
C ALA A 183 0.44 -9.93 -17.58
N ARG A 184 1.46 -10.35 -18.34
CA ARG A 184 1.94 -11.75 -18.37
C ARG A 184 3.18 -12.00 -17.49
N GLY A 185 3.69 -10.98 -16.78
CA GLY A 185 4.89 -11.09 -15.95
C GLY A 185 4.93 -10.05 -14.85
N THR A 186 5.78 -10.28 -13.85
CA THR A 186 5.89 -9.42 -12.66
C THR A 186 6.30 -7.99 -13.03
N LEU A 187 7.28 -7.82 -13.90
CA LEU A 187 7.79 -6.50 -14.30
C LEU A 187 6.69 -5.68 -15.03
N ALA A 188 5.98 -6.31 -15.97
CA ALA A 188 4.87 -5.66 -16.67
C ALA A 188 3.72 -5.30 -15.70
N THR A 189 3.44 -6.16 -14.72
CA THR A 189 2.46 -5.88 -13.66
C THR A 189 2.85 -4.64 -12.86
N VAL A 190 4.12 -4.55 -12.43
CA VAL A 190 4.64 -3.39 -11.71
C VAL A 190 4.52 -2.13 -12.56
N GLY A 191 4.98 -2.18 -13.82
CA GLY A 191 4.93 -1.03 -14.72
C GLY A 191 3.51 -0.50 -14.94
N ILE A 192 2.53 -1.39 -15.22
CA ILE A 192 1.13 -1.00 -15.41
C ILE A 192 0.54 -0.44 -14.11
N ALA A 193 0.79 -1.09 -12.97
CA ALA A 193 0.26 -0.62 -11.69
C ALA A 193 0.81 0.76 -11.32
N LEU A 194 2.13 0.96 -11.45
CA LEU A 194 2.76 2.26 -11.18
C LEU A 194 2.29 3.34 -12.16
N ALA A 195 2.14 3.00 -13.45
CA ALA A 195 1.60 3.94 -14.42
C ALA A 195 0.20 4.44 -14.01
N ILE A 196 -0.70 3.53 -13.62
CA ILE A 196 -2.04 3.91 -13.16
C ILE A 196 -1.94 4.79 -11.90
N LEU A 197 -1.15 4.38 -10.89
CA LEU A 197 -1.07 5.05 -9.61
C LEU A 197 -0.38 6.42 -9.68
N PHE A 198 0.57 6.63 -10.60
CA PHE A 198 1.24 7.92 -10.78
C PHE A 198 0.54 8.84 -11.79
N LEU A 199 -0.17 8.29 -12.79
CA LEU A 199 -0.88 9.12 -13.76
C LEU A 199 -2.26 9.56 -13.24
N LEU A 200 -2.94 8.74 -12.44
CA LEU A 200 -4.26 9.08 -11.91
C LEU A 200 -4.28 10.38 -11.08
N PRO A 201 -3.29 10.68 -10.20
CA PRO A 201 -3.23 11.93 -9.47
C PRO A 201 -3.16 13.18 -10.35
N ILE A 202 -2.66 13.07 -11.60
CA ILE A 202 -2.60 14.19 -12.56
C ILE A 202 -4.01 14.71 -12.87
N ALA A 203 -5.02 13.82 -12.91
CA ALA A 203 -6.42 14.23 -13.05
C ALA A 203 -6.90 15.11 -11.89
N GLY A 204 -6.24 15.05 -10.73
CA GLY A 204 -6.51 15.88 -9.55
C GLY A 204 -6.12 17.36 -9.71
N VAL A 205 -5.38 17.72 -10.76
CA VAL A 205 -5.10 19.13 -11.10
C VAL A 205 -6.42 19.87 -11.36
N TYR A 206 -7.44 19.18 -11.88
CA TYR A 206 -8.77 19.73 -12.03
C TYR A 206 -9.54 19.69 -10.69
N ARG A 207 -9.66 20.83 -10.03
CA ARG A 207 -10.20 20.98 -8.66
C ARG A 207 -11.52 20.27 -8.38
N PRO A 208 -12.55 20.27 -9.25
CA PRO A 208 -13.81 19.57 -8.99
C PRO A 208 -13.66 18.06 -8.84
N VAL A 209 -12.67 17.46 -9.50
CA VAL A 209 -12.41 16.01 -9.49
C VAL A 209 -11.48 15.63 -8.35
N SER A 210 -10.59 16.52 -7.91
CA SER A 210 -9.54 16.23 -6.94
C SER A 210 -10.08 15.54 -5.67
N ARG A 211 -11.17 16.03 -5.09
CA ARG A 211 -11.77 15.50 -3.86
C ARG A 211 -12.37 14.09 -3.99
N TRP A 212 -12.54 13.59 -5.22
CA TRP A 212 -13.10 12.26 -5.49
C TRP A 212 -12.01 11.21 -5.76
N LEU A 213 -10.79 11.65 -5.99
CA LEU A 213 -9.71 10.76 -6.38
C LEU A 213 -9.18 9.96 -5.18
N PRO A 214 -8.88 8.68 -5.37
CA PRO A 214 -8.21 7.85 -4.34
C PRO A 214 -6.88 8.45 -3.86
N SER A 215 -6.13 9.15 -4.74
CA SER A 215 -4.86 9.81 -4.40
C SER A 215 -4.99 10.90 -3.34
N THR A 216 -6.18 11.50 -3.17
CA THR A 216 -6.44 12.49 -2.12
C THR A 216 -6.29 11.87 -0.72
N LEU A 217 -6.60 10.56 -0.57
CA LEU A 217 -6.39 9.84 0.69
C LEU A 217 -4.91 9.69 1.06
N ALA A 218 -4.00 9.71 0.07
CA ALA A 218 -2.56 9.67 0.34
C ALA A 218 -2.05 10.96 1.00
N ASN A 219 -2.66 12.11 0.69
CA ASN A 219 -2.31 13.41 1.26
C ASN A 219 -3.06 13.71 2.57
N ALA A 220 -4.16 13.00 2.83
CA ALA A 220 -5.00 13.19 4.01
C ALA A 220 -4.22 13.24 5.34
N PRO A 221 -3.19 12.39 5.59
CA PRO A 221 -2.45 12.45 6.83
C PRO A 221 -1.76 13.80 7.08
N VAL A 222 -1.20 14.43 6.05
CA VAL A 222 -0.56 15.74 6.17
C VAL A 222 -1.57 16.85 6.43
N ASP A 223 -2.67 16.82 5.68
CA ASP A 223 -3.70 17.85 5.75
C ASP A 223 -4.46 17.82 7.08
N LEU A 224 -4.71 16.61 7.62
CA LEU A 224 -5.34 16.40 8.92
C LEU A 224 -4.41 16.86 10.07
N LEU A 225 -3.10 16.59 9.97
CA LEU A 225 -2.11 17.06 10.94
C LEU A 225 -1.94 18.58 10.93
N ARG A 226 -2.12 19.22 9.78
CA ARG A 226 -2.09 20.69 9.64
C ARG A 226 -3.41 21.35 10.03
N GLY A 227 -4.48 20.57 10.23
CA GLY A 227 -5.81 21.09 10.50
C GLY A 227 -6.44 21.83 9.30
N THR A 228 -5.92 21.62 8.09
CA THR A 228 -6.41 22.29 6.87
C THR A 228 -7.74 21.72 6.41
N HIS A 229 -7.99 20.45 6.69
CA HIS A 229 -9.24 19.76 6.36
C HIS A 229 -9.70 18.87 7.52
N HIS A 230 -11.03 18.67 7.62
CA HIS A 230 -11.63 17.70 8.53
C HIS A 230 -11.80 16.34 7.84
N LEU A 231 -11.92 15.26 8.61
CA LEU A 231 -12.09 13.90 8.08
C LEU A 231 -13.29 13.78 7.12
N SER A 232 -14.35 14.53 7.33
CA SER A 232 -15.53 14.57 6.45
C SER A 232 -15.24 14.98 5.01
N TYR A 233 -14.17 15.78 4.79
CA TYR A 233 -13.75 16.17 3.45
C TYR A 233 -13.33 14.96 2.58
N TYR A 234 -12.82 13.90 3.20
CA TYR A 234 -12.31 12.71 2.52
C TYR A 234 -13.36 11.62 2.29
N LEU A 235 -14.59 11.77 2.79
CA LEU A 235 -15.67 10.78 2.60
C LEU A 235 -15.95 10.46 1.12
N PRO A 236 -16.01 11.42 0.19
CA PRO A 236 -16.20 11.12 -1.24
C PRO A 236 -15.04 10.28 -1.81
N ALA A 237 -13.79 10.66 -1.51
CA ALA A 237 -12.61 9.91 -1.95
C ALA A 237 -12.60 8.49 -1.37
N PHE A 238 -13.01 8.33 -0.11
CA PHE A 238 -13.14 7.03 0.55
C PHE A 238 -14.16 6.14 -0.18
N ALA A 239 -15.36 6.66 -0.45
CA ALA A 239 -16.41 5.93 -1.14
C ALA A 239 -15.98 5.48 -2.55
N VAL A 240 -15.40 6.42 -3.33
CA VAL A 240 -14.86 6.11 -4.66
C VAL A 240 -13.75 5.08 -4.59
N THR A 241 -12.86 5.19 -3.60
CA THR A 241 -11.76 4.23 -3.42
C THR A 241 -12.26 2.83 -3.13
N VAL A 242 -13.27 2.67 -2.28
CA VAL A 242 -13.88 1.36 -1.99
C VAL A 242 -14.51 0.75 -3.25
N VAL A 243 -15.25 1.55 -4.02
CA VAL A 243 -15.84 1.11 -5.31
C VAL A 243 -14.72 0.73 -6.30
N ALA A 244 -13.66 1.53 -6.39
CA ALA A 244 -12.52 1.27 -7.28
C ALA A 244 -11.78 -0.03 -6.89
N ILE A 245 -11.61 -0.30 -5.58
CA ILE A 245 -11.05 -1.58 -5.09
C ILE A 245 -11.92 -2.75 -5.56
N ALA A 246 -13.24 -2.67 -5.34
CA ALA A 246 -14.17 -3.72 -5.74
C ALA A 246 -14.15 -3.96 -7.25
N ALA A 247 -14.18 -2.89 -8.05
CA ALA A 247 -14.09 -2.95 -9.51
C ALA A 247 -12.77 -3.55 -10.00
N ALA A 248 -11.63 -3.11 -9.44
CA ALA A 248 -10.31 -3.61 -9.80
C ALA A 248 -10.18 -5.12 -9.53
N LEU A 249 -10.66 -5.59 -8.37
CA LEU A 249 -10.65 -7.00 -8.01
C LEU A 249 -11.61 -7.83 -8.88
N ALA A 250 -12.80 -7.31 -9.18
CA ALA A 250 -13.76 -7.97 -10.09
C ALA A 250 -13.16 -8.15 -11.49
N VAL A 251 -12.56 -7.10 -12.05
CA VAL A 251 -11.91 -7.18 -13.37
C VAL A 251 -10.70 -8.10 -13.33
N ALA A 252 -9.90 -8.11 -12.25
CA ALA A 252 -8.79 -9.05 -12.08
C ALA A 252 -9.28 -10.51 -12.16
N VAL A 253 -10.38 -10.85 -11.48
CA VAL A 253 -10.99 -12.20 -11.52
C VAL A 253 -11.51 -12.54 -12.91
N LEU A 254 -12.20 -11.60 -13.58
CA LEU A 254 -12.73 -11.81 -14.93
C LEU A 254 -11.60 -12.05 -15.96
N ARG A 255 -10.52 -11.26 -15.88
CA ARG A 255 -9.35 -11.42 -16.76
C ARG A 255 -8.61 -12.74 -16.52
N LEU A 256 -8.51 -13.18 -15.28
CA LEU A 256 -7.95 -14.49 -14.96
C LEU A 256 -8.80 -15.65 -15.51
N ARG A 257 -10.14 -15.51 -15.51
CA ARG A 257 -11.05 -16.50 -16.16
C ARG A 257 -10.85 -16.55 -17.67
N ALA A 258 -10.75 -15.38 -18.32
CA ALA A 258 -10.58 -15.32 -19.78
C ALA A 258 -9.24 -15.88 -20.28
N ARG A 259 -8.27 -16.10 -19.39
CA ARG A 259 -6.98 -16.76 -19.73
C ARG A 259 -7.05 -18.29 -19.66
N GLU A 260 -8.18 -18.84 -19.24
CA GLU A 260 -8.38 -20.28 -19.09
C GLU A 260 -8.91 -20.94 -20.36
N ILE A 261 -9.35 -20.15 -21.33
CA ILE A 261 -9.84 -20.58 -22.65
C ILE A 261 -8.72 -20.40 -23.68
#